data_f71aeba3bcec9a1ca817c746be0852ad
#
_entry.id   f71aeba3bcec9a1ca817c746be0852ad
#
_cell.length_a   1.000
_cell.length_b   1.000
_cell.length_c   1.000
_cell.angle_alpha   90.00
_cell.angle_beta   90.00
_cell.angle_gamma   90.00
#
_symmetry.space_group_name_H-M   'P 1'
#
loop_
_entity.id
_entity.type
_entity.pdbx_description
1 polymer ?
#
loop_
_entity_poly.entity_id
_entity_poly.type
_entity_poly.pdbx_seq_one_letter_code
_entity_poly.pdbx_strand_id
1 'polypeptide(L)'
;MRRIAEKIEYSPTTIYLHFKDKADLLFHLCEETFAKLATNAEELLKDQSDPIQTLRMIGLAYVDFGLKHPNHYRVTFINRPLEHFDPAHHEKSMGRQAFNLLKRSVEQCVNQKKIREIDVDVASQALWAAVHGITSLLITHPNYPWVDADQTINLLVDSMCSGLKA
;
A
#
# COMPACT_ATOMS: atom_id res chain seq x y z
N MET A 1 -9.56 13.51 -19.68
CA MET A 1 -9.87 14.79 -19.04
C MET A 1 -11.33 15.22 -19.26
N ARG A 2 -11.86 15.36 -20.50
CA ARG A 2 -13.25 15.81 -20.76
C ARG A 2 -14.31 15.01 -19.98
N ARG A 3 -14.28 13.67 -20.08
CA ARG A 3 -15.22 12.78 -19.36
C ARG A 3 -15.09 12.85 -17.83
N ILE A 4 -13.92 13.24 -17.31
CA ILE A 4 -13.74 13.49 -15.87
C ILE A 4 -14.42 14.80 -15.51
N ALA A 5 -14.17 15.87 -16.27
CA ALA A 5 -14.80 17.17 -16.07
C ALA A 5 -16.33 17.09 -16.05
N GLU A 6 -16.92 16.40 -17.03
CA GLU A 6 -18.37 16.16 -17.09
C GLU A 6 -18.89 15.47 -15.81
N LYS A 7 -18.17 14.45 -15.32
CA LYS A 7 -18.61 13.69 -14.13
C LYS A 7 -18.54 14.48 -12.82
N ILE A 8 -17.61 15.44 -12.72
CA ILE A 8 -17.45 16.27 -11.51
C ILE A 8 -18.06 17.65 -11.67
N GLU A 9 -18.83 17.87 -12.76
CA GLU A 9 -19.55 19.13 -13.07
C GLU A 9 -18.63 20.36 -13.18
N TYR A 10 -17.41 20.14 -13.68
CA TYR A 10 -16.43 21.20 -13.96
C TYR A 10 -16.14 21.30 -15.47
N SER A 11 -15.59 22.45 -15.88
CA SER A 11 -15.08 22.58 -17.26
C SER A 11 -13.74 21.83 -17.42
N PRO A 12 -13.44 21.28 -18.61
CA PRO A 12 -12.10 20.72 -18.89
C PRO A 12 -10.99 21.72 -18.63
N THR A 13 -11.22 23.01 -18.93
CA THR A 13 -10.27 24.11 -18.68
C THR A 13 -9.94 24.22 -17.22
N THR A 14 -10.93 24.11 -16.32
CA THR A 14 -10.72 24.16 -14.87
C THR A 14 -9.78 23.05 -14.40
N ILE A 15 -9.92 21.83 -14.93
CA ILE A 15 -9.01 20.71 -14.57
C ILE A 15 -7.58 21.02 -15.03
N TYR A 16 -7.41 21.55 -16.24
CA TYR A 16 -6.09 21.91 -16.76
C TYR A 16 -5.41 23.10 -16.06
N LEU A 17 -6.14 23.86 -15.25
CA LEU A 17 -5.53 24.86 -14.34
C LEU A 17 -4.78 24.21 -13.18
N HIS A 18 -5.17 22.98 -12.78
CA HIS A 18 -4.61 22.26 -11.63
C HIS A 18 -3.65 21.13 -12.04
N PHE A 19 -3.89 20.50 -13.20
CA PHE A 19 -3.14 19.35 -13.66
C PHE A 19 -2.69 19.55 -15.11
N LYS A 20 -1.42 19.38 -15.35
CA LYS A 20 -0.79 19.55 -16.65
C LYS A 20 -1.39 18.63 -17.72
N ASP A 21 -1.61 17.38 -17.33
CA ASP A 21 -2.17 16.33 -18.19
C ASP A 21 -2.79 15.21 -17.36
N LYS A 22 -3.21 14.12 -18.03
CA LYS A 22 -3.77 12.94 -17.35
C LYS A 22 -2.75 12.22 -16.46
N ALA A 23 -1.48 12.20 -16.86
CA ALA A 23 -0.44 11.52 -16.11
C ALA A 23 -0.16 12.27 -14.79
N ASP A 24 -0.13 13.59 -14.83
CA ASP A 24 0.00 14.47 -13.67
C ASP A 24 -1.17 14.29 -12.68
N LEU A 25 -2.41 14.26 -13.16
CA LEU A 25 -3.57 13.94 -12.33
C LEU A 25 -3.45 12.56 -11.66
N LEU A 26 -3.04 11.54 -12.42
CA LEU A 26 -2.85 10.18 -11.88
C LEU A 26 -1.71 10.14 -10.86
N PHE A 27 -0.63 10.87 -11.10
CA PHE A 27 0.48 11.00 -10.16
C PHE A 27 -0.01 11.56 -8.81
N HIS A 28 -0.74 12.65 -8.83
CA HIS A 28 -1.30 13.24 -7.59
C HIS A 28 -2.25 12.30 -6.85
N LEU A 29 -3.08 11.54 -7.57
CA LEU A 29 -3.95 10.51 -6.96
C LEU A 29 -3.15 9.38 -6.31
N CYS A 30 -2.05 8.95 -6.93
CA CYS A 30 -1.16 7.95 -6.36
C CYS A 30 -0.46 8.49 -5.10
N GLU A 31 0.06 9.71 -5.14
CA GLU A 31 0.70 10.36 -3.99
C GLU A 31 -0.25 10.51 -2.81
N GLU A 32 -1.51 10.92 -3.04
CA GLU A 32 -2.54 10.97 -2.00
C GLU A 32 -2.83 9.58 -1.40
N THR A 33 -2.89 8.56 -2.23
CA THR A 33 -3.09 7.17 -1.79
C THR A 33 -1.96 6.71 -0.88
N PHE A 34 -0.73 6.93 -1.30
CA PHE A 34 0.45 6.57 -0.52
C PHE A 34 0.59 7.40 0.76
N ALA A 35 0.21 8.68 0.74
CA ALA A 35 0.20 9.52 1.93
C ALA A 35 -0.74 8.95 3.00
N LYS A 36 -1.93 8.50 2.62
CA LYS A 36 -2.86 7.84 3.55
C LYS A 36 -2.30 6.55 4.13
N LEU A 37 -1.67 5.71 3.30
CA LEU A 37 -1.01 4.49 3.77
C LEU A 37 0.15 4.80 4.73
N ALA A 38 0.96 5.82 4.43
CA ALA A 38 2.05 6.26 5.29
C ALA A 38 1.53 6.76 6.66
N THR A 39 0.51 7.61 6.66
CA THR A 39 -0.11 8.11 7.90
C THR A 39 -0.62 6.96 8.79
N ASN A 40 -1.31 5.98 8.20
CA ASN A 40 -1.78 4.81 8.96
C ASN A 40 -0.62 4.00 9.57
N ALA A 41 0.45 3.78 8.81
CA ALA A 41 1.63 3.06 9.30
C ALA A 41 2.38 3.85 10.39
N GLU A 42 2.50 5.18 10.26
CA GLU A 42 3.11 6.04 11.27
C GLU A 42 2.37 6.00 12.60
N GLU A 43 1.04 6.04 12.57
CA GLU A 43 0.23 5.92 13.80
C GLU A 43 0.46 4.58 14.49
N LEU A 44 0.49 3.48 13.75
CA LEU A 44 0.75 2.15 14.30
C LEU A 44 2.17 2.01 14.87
N LEU A 45 3.17 2.67 14.26
CA LEU A 45 4.55 2.66 14.73
C LEU A 45 4.79 3.48 16.00
N LYS A 46 3.84 4.27 16.47
CA LYS A 46 3.93 4.97 17.77
C LYS A 46 3.82 4.00 18.95
N ASP A 47 3.05 2.93 18.80
CA ASP A 47 3.00 1.84 19.78
C ASP A 47 4.16 0.87 19.54
N GLN A 48 5.12 0.85 20.44
CA GLN A 48 6.32 0.01 20.38
C GLN A 48 6.28 -1.17 21.37
N SER A 49 5.14 -1.45 21.94
CA SER A 49 4.98 -2.49 22.98
C SER A 49 5.24 -3.91 22.42
N ASP A 50 4.76 -4.19 21.22
CA ASP A 50 4.99 -5.46 20.50
C ASP A 50 5.22 -5.20 19.00
N PRO A 51 6.50 -5.23 18.53
CA PRO A 51 6.82 -4.95 17.14
C PRO A 51 6.25 -5.97 16.15
N ILE A 52 6.02 -7.23 16.54
CA ILE A 52 5.37 -8.22 15.66
C ILE A 52 3.88 -7.87 15.50
N GLN A 53 3.23 -7.49 16.59
CA GLN A 53 1.84 -7.05 16.52
C GLN A 53 1.71 -5.77 15.68
N THR A 54 2.63 -4.83 15.83
CA THR A 54 2.69 -3.62 15.00
C THR A 54 2.86 -3.97 13.51
N LEU A 55 3.80 -4.86 13.18
CA LEU A 55 4.00 -5.34 11.80
C LEU A 55 2.75 -6.01 11.24
N ARG A 56 2.09 -6.85 12.04
CA ARG A 56 0.81 -7.48 11.70
C ARG A 56 -0.27 -6.44 11.39
N MET A 57 -0.41 -5.44 12.25
CA MET A 57 -1.41 -4.38 12.09
C MET A 57 -1.16 -3.52 10.84
N ILE A 58 0.10 -3.23 10.50
CA ILE A 58 0.47 -2.53 9.26
C ILE A 58 0.01 -3.35 8.04
N GLY A 59 0.24 -4.67 8.03
CA GLY A 59 -0.23 -5.54 6.96
C GLY A 59 -1.75 -5.55 6.81
N LEU A 60 -2.49 -5.68 7.92
CA LEU A 60 -3.96 -5.64 7.92
C LEU A 60 -4.49 -4.27 7.47
N ALA A 61 -3.88 -3.17 7.94
CA ALA A 61 -4.27 -1.81 7.54
C ALA A 61 -4.07 -1.56 6.04
N TYR A 62 -3.01 -2.13 5.45
CA TYR A 62 -2.81 -2.08 4.00
C TYR A 62 -3.95 -2.75 3.23
N VAL A 63 -4.34 -3.96 3.64
CA VAL A 63 -5.43 -4.70 3.00
C VAL A 63 -6.76 -3.97 3.17
N ASP A 64 -7.08 -3.55 4.39
CA ASP A 64 -8.31 -2.80 4.72
C ASP A 64 -8.43 -1.51 3.89
N PHE A 65 -7.34 -0.75 3.77
CA PHE A 65 -7.31 0.44 2.92
C PHE A 65 -7.64 0.09 1.46
N GLY A 66 -7.02 -0.95 0.90
CA GLY A 66 -7.26 -1.37 -0.48
C GLY A 66 -8.71 -1.77 -0.72
N LEU A 67 -9.31 -2.53 0.20
CA LEU A 67 -10.70 -2.98 0.11
C LEU A 67 -11.71 -1.84 0.30
N LYS A 68 -11.42 -0.87 1.16
CA LYS A 68 -12.26 0.32 1.36
C LYS A 68 -12.15 1.33 0.20
N HIS A 69 -11.01 1.35 -0.48
CA HIS A 69 -10.74 2.31 -1.56
C HIS A 69 -10.31 1.62 -2.87
N PRO A 70 -11.12 0.68 -3.42
CA PRO A 70 -10.71 -0.18 -4.53
C PRO A 70 -10.36 0.60 -5.81
N ASN A 71 -10.99 1.75 -6.05
CA ASN A 71 -10.70 2.57 -7.21
C ASN A 71 -9.34 3.28 -7.09
N HIS A 72 -9.00 3.79 -5.90
CA HIS A 72 -7.68 4.35 -5.64
C HIS A 72 -6.61 3.27 -5.78
N TYR A 73 -6.85 2.08 -5.21
CA TYR A 73 -5.95 0.95 -5.30
C TYR A 73 -5.70 0.52 -6.75
N ARG A 74 -6.77 0.42 -7.57
CA ARG A 74 -6.65 0.08 -9.01
C ARG A 74 -5.81 1.11 -9.77
N VAL A 75 -6.03 2.39 -9.54
CA VAL A 75 -5.26 3.46 -10.21
C VAL A 75 -3.80 3.43 -9.79
N THR A 76 -3.52 3.21 -8.51
CA THR A 76 -2.18 3.28 -7.96
C THR A 76 -1.33 2.05 -8.30
N PHE A 77 -1.92 0.84 -8.22
CA PHE A 77 -1.16 -0.40 -8.27
C PHE A 77 -1.45 -1.29 -9.48
N ILE A 78 -2.67 -1.24 -10.04
CA ILE A 78 -3.08 -2.18 -11.10
C ILE A 78 -3.03 -1.54 -12.47
N ASN A 79 -3.57 -0.33 -12.61
CA ASN A 79 -3.70 0.36 -13.90
C ASN A 79 -2.64 1.43 -14.13
N ARG A 80 -1.56 1.45 -13.34
CA ARG A 80 -0.51 2.45 -13.46
C ARG A 80 0.24 2.27 -14.78
N PRO A 81 0.30 3.28 -15.66
CA PRO A 81 1.16 3.22 -16.84
C PRO A 81 2.61 3.19 -16.39
N LEU A 82 3.36 2.16 -16.79
CA LEU A 82 4.80 2.03 -16.50
C LEU A 82 5.67 3.08 -17.22
N GLU A 83 5.07 3.81 -18.18
CA GLU A 83 5.76 4.72 -19.09
C GLU A 83 6.40 5.95 -18.43
N HIS A 84 6.13 6.20 -17.14
CA HIS A 84 6.61 7.41 -16.45
C HIS A 84 7.28 7.10 -15.10
N PHE A 85 8.01 5.98 -15.02
CA PHE A 85 8.84 5.73 -13.85
C PHE A 85 10.11 6.60 -13.93
N ASP A 86 10.13 7.70 -13.18
CA ASP A 86 11.33 8.51 -12.97
C ASP A 86 11.97 8.16 -11.63
N PRO A 87 13.17 7.55 -11.61
CA PRO A 87 13.85 7.17 -10.37
C PRO A 87 14.08 8.35 -9.41
N ALA A 88 14.34 9.55 -9.93
CA ALA A 88 14.58 10.73 -9.10
C ALA A 88 13.32 11.23 -8.39
N HIS A 89 12.16 11.12 -9.05
CA HIS A 89 10.87 11.39 -8.43
C HIS A 89 10.47 10.28 -7.45
N HIS A 90 10.83 9.03 -7.74
CA HIS A 90 10.50 7.90 -6.88
C HIS A 90 11.13 8.00 -5.49
N GLU A 91 12.38 8.44 -5.38
CA GLU A 91 13.07 8.61 -4.09
C GLU A 91 12.36 9.57 -3.13
N LYS A 92 11.65 10.56 -3.66
CA LYS A 92 10.93 11.59 -2.89
C LYS A 92 9.43 11.31 -2.78
N SER A 93 8.94 10.23 -3.40
CA SER A 93 7.51 9.93 -3.47
C SER A 93 6.96 9.45 -2.13
N MET A 94 5.68 9.67 -1.91
CA MET A 94 4.94 9.10 -0.78
C MET A 94 4.94 7.57 -0.81
N GLY A 95 5.04 6.96 -2.01
CA GLY A 95 5.19 5.51 -2.16
C GLY A 95 6.48 4.99 -1.52
N ARG A 96 7.60 5.69 -1.73
CA ARG A 96 8.87 5.36 -1.07
C ARG A 96 8.79 5.54 0.44
N GLN A 97 8.14 6.62 0.89
CA GLN A 97 7.95 6.87 2.33
C GLN A 97 7.10 5.77 2.97
N ALA A 98 5.96 5.40 2.38
CA ALA A 98 5.12 4.32 2.88
C ALA A 98 5.87 2.98 2.97
N PHE A 99 6.67 2.63 1.96
CA PHE A 99 7.50 1.44 1.99
C PHE A 99 8.60 1.50 3.07
N ASN A 100 9.23 2.65 3.28
CA ASN A 100 10.23 2.83 4.34
C ASN A 100 9.64 2.65 5.75
N LEU A 101 8.37 2.98 5.96
CA LEU A 101 7.69 2.70 7.24
C LEU A 101 7.51 1.19 7.48
N LEU A 102 7.18 0.42 6.45
CA LEU A 102 7.17 -1.04 6.54
C LEU A 102 8.58 -1.58 6.87
N LYS A 103 9.63 -1.10 6.18
CA LYS A 103 11.03 -1.48 6.49
C LYS A 103 11.37 -1.19 7.94
N ARG A 104 11.04 0.00 8.43
CA ARG A 104 11.27 0.39 9.82
C ARG A 104 10.58 -0.55 10.80
N SER A 105 9.36 -1.01 10.51
CA SER A 105 8.67 -2.00 11.33
C SER A 105 9.40 -3.35 11.36
N VAL A 106 9.91 -3.82 10.21
CA VAL A 106 10.72 -5.04 10.13
C VAL A 106 12.04 -4.88 10.90
N GLU A 107 12.74 -3.75 10.73
CA GLU A 107 13.96 -3.43 11.47
C GLU A 107 13.75 -3.47 13.00
N GLN A 108 12.63 -2.94 13.48
CA GLN A 108 12.29 -3.01 14.91
C GLN A 108 12.14 -4.47 15.38
N CYS A 109 11.51 -5.33 14.56
CA CYS A 109 11.38 -6.76 14.88
C CYS A 109 12.75 -7.46 14.95
N VAL A 110 13.66 -7.17 14.03
CA VAL A 110 15.03 -7.71 14.01
C VAL A 110 15.81 -7.21 15.23
N ASN A 111 15.84 -5.90 15.46
CA ASN A 111 16.60 -5.27 16.54
C ASN A 111 16.16 -5.75 17.93
N GLN A 112 14.87 -6.03 18.10
CA GLN A 112 14.33 -6.56 19.34
C GLN A 112 14.37 -8.11 19.40
N LYS A 113 15.00 -8.77 18.42
CA LYS A 113 15.14 -10.24 18.34
C LYS A 113 13.77 -10.97 18.40
N LYS A 114 12.74 -10.37 17.84
CA LYS A 114 11.40 -10.95 17.75
C LYS A 114 11.23 -11.81 16.49
N ILE A 115 12.06 -11.58 15.49
CA ILE A 115 12.18 -12.39 14.29
C ILE A 115 13.65 -12.81 14.11
N ARG A 116 13.86 -13.86 13.29
CA ARG A 116 15.20 -14.32 12.93
C ARG A 116 15.99 -13.22 12.25
N GLU A 117 17.31 -13.32 12.29
CA GLU A 117 18.17 -12.45 11.50
C GLU A 117 17.89 -12.66 10.01
N ILE A 118 17.54 -11.61 9.32
CA ILE A 118 17.14 -11.61 7.91
C ILE A 118 17.44 -10.26 7.29
N ASP A 119 17.71 -10.25 5.99
CA ASP A 119 17.79 -9.01 5.23
C ASP A 119 16.44 -8.27 5.26
N VAL A 120 16.46 -7.03 5.77
CA VAL A 120 15.26 -6.22 5.98
C VAL A 120 14.57 -5.86 4.66
N ASP A 121 15.33 -5.60 3.59
CA ASP A 121 14.75 -5.30 2.28
C ASP A 121 14.05 -6.52 1.69
N VAL A 122 14.67 -7.69 1.77
CA VAL A 122 14.07 -8.96 1.32
C VAL A 122 12.79 -9.26 2.10
N ALA A 123 12.82 -9.17 3.44
CA ALA A 123 11.65 -9.40 4.28
C ALA A 123 10.52 -8.41 3.98
N SER A 124 10.84 -7.13 3.87
CA SER A 124 9.84 -6.08 3.60
C SER A 124 9.18 -6.24 2.23
N GLN A 125 9.97 -6.58 1.20
CA GLN A 125 9.43 -6.82 -0.14
C GLN A 125 8.54 -8.07 -0.17
N ALA A 126 8.93 -9.15 0.51
CA ALA A 126 8.14 -10.37 0.61
C ALA A 126 6.80 -10.14 1.33
N LEU A 127 6.84 -9.42 2.45
CA LEU A 127 5.64 -9.04 3.21
C LEU A 127 4.71 -8.16 2.37
N TRP A 128 5.25 -7.14 1.70
CA TRP A 128 4.46 -6.30 0.82
C TRP A 128 3.85 -7.09 -0.34
N ALA A 129 4.63 -7.94 -1.01
CA ALA A 129 4.16 -8.76 -2.12
C ALA A 129 2.96 -9.64 -1.73
N ALA A 130 2.96 -10.19 -0.53
CA ALA A 130 1.86 -11.04 -0.08
C ALA A 130 0.59 -10.27 0.24
N VAL A 131 0.66 -9.18 1.02
CA VAL A 131 -0.54 -8.36 1.32
C VAL A 131 -1.06 -7.67 0.06
N HIS A 132 -0.16 -7.26 -0.85
CA HIS A 132 -0.53 -6.73 -2.16
C HIS A 132 -1.23 -7.79 -3.01
N GLY A 133 -0.73 -9.02 -3.01
CA GLY A 133 -1.30 -10.14 -3.75
C GLY A 133 -2.74 -10.42 -3.35
N ILE A 134 -3.01 -10.63 -2.06
CA ILE A 134 -4.38 -10.89 -1.58
C ILE A 134 -5.32 -9.71 -1.84
N THR A 135 -4.86 -8.47 -1.57
CA THR A 135 -5.66 -7.27 -1.83
C THR A 135 -6.02 -7.14 -3.30
N SER A 136 -5.03 -7.32 -4.18
CA SER A 136 -5.23 -7.26 -5.64
C SER A 136 -6.22 -8.32 -6.12
N LEU A 137 -6.10 -9.55 -5.64
CA LEU A 137 -7.01 -10.65 -5.99
C LEU A 137 -8.44 -10.36 -5.56
N LEU A 138 -8.66 -9.94 -4.33
CA LEU A 138 -10.00 -9.60 -3.81
C LEU A 138 -10.65 -8.45 -4.59
N ILE A 139 -9.85 -7.46 -5.02
CA ILE A 139 -10.36 -6.31 -5.80
C ILE A 139 -10.63 -6.68 -7.26
N THR A 140 -9.78 -7.50 -7.88
CA THR A 140 -9.86 -7.79 -9.33
C THR A 140 -10.74 -8.99 -9.64
N HIS A 141 -10.95 -9.88 -8.67
CA HIS A 141 -11.77 -11.09 -8.81
C HIS A 141 -12.91 -11.14 -7.79
N PRO A 142 -13.85 -10.15 -7.79
CA PRO A 142 -14.90 -10.06 -6.79
C PRO A 142 -15.91 -11.23 -6.87
N ASN A 143 -16.01 -11.89 -8.02
CA ASN A 143 -16.91 -13.03 -8.26
C ASN A 143 -16.23 -14.38 -8.04
N TYR A 144 -14.97 -14.42 -7.64
CA TYR A 144 -14.32 -15.68 -7.26
C TYR A 144 -14.99 -16.21 -5.98
N PRO A 145 -15.25 -17.52 -5.86
CA PRO A 145 -15.94 -18.09 -4.68
C PRO A 145 -15.00 -18.13 -3.45
N TRP A 146 -14.69 -16.96 -2.93
CA TRP A 146 -13.92 -16.84 -1.69
C TRP A 146 -14.69 -17.49 -0.54
N VAL A 147 -14.04 -18.36 0.22
CA VAL A 147 -14.67 -19.01 1.38
C VAL A 147 -15.01 -17.98 2.45
N ASP A 148 -14.00 -17.24 2.92
CA ASP A 148 -14.12 -16.14 3.86
C ASP A 148 -12.90 -15.25 3.66
N ALA A 149 -13.13 -14.02 3.21
CA ALA A 149 -12.06 -13.09 2.90
C ALA A 149 -11.30 -12.67 4.16
N ASP A 150 -11.99 -12.41 5.27
CA ASP A 150 -11.36 -11.96 6.52
C ASP A 150 -10.52 -13.07 7.14
N GLN A 151 -11.00 -14.31 7.15
CA GLN A 151 -10.20 -15.45 7.60
C GLN A 151 -8.98 -15.67 6.71
N THR A 152 -9.12 -15.54 5.40
CA THR A 152 -8.01 -15.69 4.45
C THR A 152 -6.95 -14.62 4.66
N ILE A 153 -7.35 -13.36 4.84
CA ILE A 153 -6.46 -12.23 5.11
C ILE A 153 -5.69 -12.45 6.43
N ASN A 154 -6.41 -12.77 7.50
CA ASN A 154 -5.79 -13.01 8.80
C ASN A 154 -4.82 -14.19 8.75
N LEU A 155 -5.21 -15.31 8.16
CA LEU A 155 -4.33 -16.48 8.00
C LEU A 155 -3.05 -16.13 7.23
N LEU A 156 -3.16 -15.37 6.13
CA LEU A 156 -2.00 -14.94 5.36
C LEU A 156 -1.05 -14.10 6.21
N VAL A 157 -1.57 -13.04 6.85
CA VAL A 157 -0.75 -12.11 7.63
C VAL A 157 -0.13 -12.81 8.84
N ASP A 158 -0.89 -13.66 9.54
CA ASP A 158 -0.41 -14.43 10.70
C ASP A 158 0.67 -15.44 10.29
N SER A 159 0.48 -16.12 9.16
CA SER A 159 1.48 -17.08 8.63
C SER A 159 2.78 -16.39 8.27
N MET A 160 2.72 -15.22 7.68
CA MET A 160 3.91 -14.44 7.33
C MET A 160 4.66 -13.96 8.57
N CYS A 161 3.96 -13.36 9.53
CA CYS A 161 4.57 -12.93 10.80
C CYS A 161 5.16 -14.13 11.56
N SER A 162 4.46 -15.25 11.59
CA SER A 162 4.91 -16.48 12.27
C SER A 162 6.12 -17.13 11.57
N GLY A 163 6.14 -17.12 10.23
CA GLY A 163 7.25 -17.65 9.44
C GLY A 163 8.56 -16.84 9.58
N LEU A 164 8.50 -15.62 10.12
CA LEU A 164 9.67 -14.82 10.42
C LEU A 164 10.19 -15.00 11.85
N LYS A 165 9.44 -15.60 12.75
CA LYS A 165 9.88 -15.84 14.13
C LYS A 165 11.14 -16.69 14.18
N ALA A 166 11.95 -16.44 15.22
CA ALA A 166 13.16 -17.21 15.50
C ALA A 166 12.84 -18.62 16.01
#